data_cf8aacd070048e7bb88c102bff90ef3c
#
_entry.id   cf8aacd070048e7bb88c102bff90ef3c
#
_cell.length_a   1.000
_cell.length_b   1.000
_cell.length_c   1.000
_cell.angle_alpha   90.00
_cell.angle_beta   90.00
_cell.angle_gamma   90.00
#
_symmetry.space_group_name_H-M   'P 1'
#
loop_
_entity.id
_entity.type
_entity.pdbx_description
1 polymer ?
#
loop_
_entity_poly.entity_id
_entity_poly.type
_entity_poly.pdbx_seq_one_letter_code
_entity_poly.pdbx_strand_id
1 'polypeptide(L)'
;MQDGRGQSRKQSQPAPRYGRLNVNSSDAGPGIDEVMTVVSGGPFTWMFVLPDATVARLTVDRIGESGPAVRLTYPGMGTHAGYMDPKDGLIVAYAHGPESFVIRFDETTAPNAKLLNTNPWVDFTGPVPTLRTKVN
;
A
#
# COMPACT_ATOMS: atom_id res chain seq x y z
N MET A 1 30.42 -43.70 9.33
CA MET A 1 30.15 -42.36 9.85
C MET A 1 29.82 -41.45 8.68
N GLN A 2 28.58 -41.22 8.36
CA GLN A 2 28.16 -40.26 7.35
C GLN A 2 27.45 -39.11 8.07
N ASP A 3 28.07 -37.94 7.99
CA ASP A 3 27.59 -36.71 8.61
C ASP A 3 26.56 -36.07 7.70
N GLY A 4 25.29 -36.32 8.01
CA GLY A 4 24.13 -35.79 7.27
C GLY A 4 23.84 -34.36 7.69
N ARG A 5 24.51 -33.36 7.12
CA ARG A 5 24.15 -31.97 7.26
C ARG A 5 22.85 -31.68 6.48
N GLY A 6 21.74 -31.75 7.16
CA GLY A 6 20.49 -31.27 6.66
C GLY A 6 20.56 -29.74 6.44
N GLN A 7 20.75 -29.33 5.18
CA GLN A 7 20.53 -27.94 4.79
C GLN A 7 19.03 -27.67 4.86
N SER A 8 18.59 -26.98 5.90
CA SER A 8 17.25 -26.41 5.93
C SER A 8 17.17 -25.36 4.82
N ARG A 9 16.49 -25.68 3.73
CA ARG A 9 16.06 -24.69 2.75
C ARG A 9 15.17 -23.68 3.49
N LYS A 10 15.71 -22.50 3.76
CA LYS A 10 14.87 -21.35 4.09
C LYS A 10 13.94 -21.16 2.90
N GLN A 11 12.68 -21.55 3.05
CA GLN A 11 11.64 -21.16 2.12
C GLN A 11 11.60 -19.63 2.16
N SER A 12 12.03 -18.99 1.07
CA SER A 12 11.86 -17.57 0.89
C SER A 12 10.38 -17.27 0.92
N GLN A 13 9.93 -16.58 1.96
CA GLN A 13 8.54 -16.10 1.98
C GLN A 13 8.31 -15.28 0.72
N PRO A 14 7.20 -15.50 0.01
CA PRO A 14 6.86 -14.67 -1.12
C PRO A 14 6.79 -13.22 -0.66
N ALA A 15 7.45 -12.32 -1.40
CA ALA A 15 7.43 -10.91 -1.05
C ALA A 15 5.98 -10.39 -1.00
N PRO A 16 5.67 -9.44 -0.11
CA PRO A 16 4.32 -8.92 0.06
C PRO A 16 3.80 -8.34 -1.27
N ARG A 17 2.57 -8.68 -1.62
CA ARG A 17 1.89 -8.15 -2.80
C ARG A 17 0.96 -7.04 -2.37
N TYR A 18 1.18 -5.85 -2.90
CA TYR A 18 0.25 -4.75 -2.74
C TYR A 18 -0.99 -4.95 -3.62
N GLY A 19 -2.09 -4.31 -3.26
CA GLY A 19 -3.24 -4.16 -4.13
C GLY A 19 -2.87 -3.42 -5.42
N ARG A 20 -3.82 -3.27 -6.33
CA ARG A 20 -3.60 -2.48 -7.53
C ARG A 20 -3.47 -1.01 -7.19
N LEU A 21 -2.52 -0.32 -7.83
CA LEU A 21 -2.36 1.13 -7.71
C LEU A 21 -3.63 1.83 -8.18
N ASN A 22 -4.09 2.74 -7.36
CA ASN A 22 -5.32 3.51 -7.57
C ASN A 22 -5.17 4.94 -7.05
N VAL A 23 -6.15 5.75 -7.32
CA VAL A 23 -6.37 7.08 -6.73
C VAL A 23 -7.78 7.15 -6.17
N ASN A 24 -7.98 8.00 -5.17
CA ASN A 24 -9.29 8.33 -4.65
C ASN A 24 -9.82 9.56 -5.36
N SER A 25 -10.95 9.44 -6.00
CA SER A 25 -11.56 10.46 -6.83
C SER A 25 -13.05 10.62 -6.47
N SER A 26 -13.73 11.45 -7.20
CA SER A 26 -15.18 11.64 -7.11
C SER A 26 -15.82 11.60 -8.48
N ASP A 27 -17.14 11.51 -8.56
CA ASP A 27 -17.88 11.59 -9.82
C ASP A 27 -17.72 12.96 -10.50
N ALA A 28 -17.44 14.00 -9.71
CA ALA A 28 -17.19 15.35 -10.23
C ALA A 28 -15.72 15.55 -10.71
N GLY A 29 -14.84 14.56 -10.55
CA GLY A 29 -13.44 14.60 -10.98
C GLY A 29 -12.43 15.06 -9.93
N PRO A 30 -12.73 15.96 -8.95
CA PRO A 30 -11.77 16.28 -7.90
C PRO A 30 -11.40 15.07 -7.08
N GLY A 31 -10.17 15.06 -6.59
CA GLY A 31 -9.71 14.04 -5.64
C GLY A 31 -10.44 14.13 -4.30
N ILE A 32 -10.51 13.00 -3.63
CA ILE A 32 -11.06 12.88 -2.27
C ILE A 32 -9.93 12.50 -1.32
N ASP A 33 -9.62 13.38 -0.40
CA ASP A 33 -8.61 13.12 0.62
C ASP A 33 -9.08 12.02 1.55
N GLU A 34 -8.17 11.17 1.97
CA GLU A 34 -8.49 10.06 2.85
C GLU A 34 -7.75 10.21 4.18
N VAL A 35 -8.50 9.95 5.25
CA VAL A 35 -7.99 9.87 6.62
C VAL A 35 -8.20 8.45 7.10
N MET A 36 -7.12 7.71 7.25
CA MET A 36 -7.15 6.36 7.80
C MET A 36 -6.70 6.37 9.26
N THR A 37 -7.44 5.69 10.10
CA THR A 37 -7.05 5.45 11.49
C THR A 37 -6.90 3.96 11.71
N VAL A 38 -5.68 3.52 11.93
CA VAL A 38 -5.37 2.14 12.34
C VAL A 38 -5.62 2.05 13.85
N VAL A 39 -6.60 1.27 14.24
CA VAL A 39 -7.05 1.15 15.63
C VAL A 39 -6.38 -0.04 16.32
N SER A 40 -6.29 -1.17 15.62
CA SER A 40 -5.69 -2.39 16.18
C SER A 40 -5.22 -3.34 15.08
N GLY A 41 -4.39 -4.31 15.44
CA GLY A 41 -3.90 -5.35 14.54
C GLY A 41 -2.75 -4.92 13.65
N GLY A 42 -2.55 -5.58 12.55
CA GLY A 42 -1.46 -5.33 11.62
C GLY A 42 -0.33 -6.36 11.69
N PRO A 43 0.88 -6.05 11.14
CA PRO A 43 1.24 -4.73 10.58
C PRO A 43 0.49 -4.38 9.30
N PHE A 44 0.33 -3.09 9.04
CA PHE A 44 -0.27 -2.58 7.80
C PHE A 44 0.77 -1.79 7.01
N THR A 45 0.76 -1.95 5.71
CA THR A 45 1.72 -1.27 4.84
C THR A 45 1.02 -0.62 3.66
N TRP A 46 1.39 0.62 3.37
CA TRP A 46 0.98 1.35 2.17
C TRP A 46 2.20 1.66 1.32
N MET A 47 1.96 1.67 0.03
CA MET A 47 2.88 2.18 -0.95
C MET A 47 2.26 3.41 -1.60
N PHE A 48 3.04 4.48 -1.69
CA PHE A 48 2.70 5.70 -2.40
C PHE A 48 3.69 5.92 -3.53
N VAL A 49 3.20 6.37 -4.66
CA VAL A 49 4.03 6.83 -5.77
C VAL A 49 3.88 8.34 -5.85
N LEU A 50 4.94 9.06 -5.51
CA LEU A 50 4.96 10.51 -5.51
C LEU A 50 4.97 11.05 -6.97
N PRO A 51 4.63 12.34 -7.19
CA PRO A 51 4.56 12.91 -8.54
C PRO A 51 5.85 12.78 -9.37
N ASP A 52 7.00 12.78 -8.71
CA ASP A 52 8.32 12.57 -9.32
C ASP A 52 8.67 11.09 -9.57
N ALA A 53 7.69 10.20 -9.42
CA ALA A 53 7.83 8.75 -9.47
C ALA A 53 8.65 8.12 -8.33
N THR A 54 8.99 8.87 -7.29
CA THR A 54 9.59 8.31 -6.08
C THR A 54 8.57 7.39 -5.40
N VAL A 55 9.04 6.22 -4.97
CA VAL A 55 8.21 5.25 -4.24
C VAL A 55 8.48 5.40 -2.75
N ALA A 56 7.41 5.61 -1.99
CA ALA A 56 7.45 5.64 -0.54
C ALA A 56 6.68 4.45 0.04
N ARG A 57 7.26 3.80 1.03
CA ARG A 57 6.58 2.78 1.82
C ARG A 57 6.34 3.30 3.23
N LEU A 58 5.10 3.22 3.67
CA LEU A 58 4.72 3.46 5.05
C LEU A 58 4.28 2.15 5.67
N THR A 59 4.89 1.78 6.79
CA THR A 59 4.45 0.62 7.58
C THR A 59 4.03 1.10 8.96
N VAL A 60 2.83 0.71 9.36
CA VAL A 60 2.34 0.84 10.73
C VAL A 60 2.51 -0.51 11.40
N ASP A 61 3.35 -0.56 12.42
CA ASP A 61 3.59 -1.77 13.20
C ASP A 61 2.29 -2.23 13.89
N ARG A 62 2.31 -3.48 14.33
CA ARG A 62 1.15 -4.06 14.99
C ARG A 62 0.74 -3.24 16.23
N ILE A 63 -0.53 -2.86 16.28
CA ILE A 63 -1.14 -2.17 17.42
C ILE A 63 -1.90 -3.21 18.26
N GLY A 64 -1.48 -3.34 19.53
CA GLY A 64 -2.17 -4.15 20.50
C GLY A 64 -3.43 -3.46 21.04
N GLU A 65 -4.24 -4.19 21.80
CA GLU A 65 -5.53 -3.71 22.33
C GLU A 65 -5.45 -2.41 23.15
N SER A 66 -4.33 -2.15 23.80
CA SER A 66 -4.08 -0.94 24.62
C SER A 66 -3.11 0.04 23.95
N GLY A 67 -2.69 -0.24 22.72
CA GLY A 67 -1.78 0.62 21.97
C GLY A 67 -2.47 1.88 21.44
N PRO A 68 -1.70 2.96 21.20
CA PRO A 68 -2.25 4.16 20.60
C PRO A 68 -2.64 3.90 19.13
N ALA A 69 -3.81 4.40 18.74
CA ALA A 69 -4.20 4.39 17.33
C ALA A 69 -3.27 5.30 16.50
N VAL A 70 -3.00 4.90 15.27
CA VAL A 70 -2.18 5.66 14.32
C VAL A 70 -3.06 6.20 13.22
N ARG A 71 -2.97 7.51 12.99
CA ARG A 71 -3.68 8.17 11.90
C ARG A 71 -2.72 8.57 10.79
N LEU A 72 -3.12 8.31 9.56
CA LEU A 72 -2.46 8.80 8.36
C LEU A 72 -3.46 9.47 7.43
N THR A 73 -3.00 10.49 6.73
CA THR A 73 -3.78 11.21 5.72
C THR A 73 -3.00 11.32 4.44
N TYR A 74 -3.68 11.22 3.32
CA TYR A 74 -3.09 11.42 2.01
C TYR A 74 -4.09 12.01 1.01
N PRO A 75 -3.59 12.77 0.01
CA PRO A 75 -4.45 13.44 -0.96
C PRO A 75 -5.11 12.43 -1.90
N GLY A 76 -6.33 12.73 -2.32
CA GLY A 76 -7.15 11.86 -3.13
C GLY A 76 -6.53 11.43 -4.44
N MET A 77 -5.85 12.32 -5.15
CA MET A 77 -5.18 12.02 -6.41
C MET A 77 -3.77 11.44 -6.23
N GLY A 78 -3.35 11.17 -4.99
CA GLY A 78 -2.11 10.46 -4.70
C GLY A 78 -2.19 9.00 -5.13
N THR A 79 -1.32 8.58 -6.05
CA THR A 79 -1.25 7.18 -6.49
C THR A 79 -0.76 6.29 -5.35
N HIS A 80 -1.57 5.33 -4.96
CA HIS A 80 -1.26 4.47 -3.81
C HIS A 80 -1.83 3.05 -3.95
N ALA A 81 -1.34 2.17 -3.10
CA ALA A 81 -1.92 0.86 -2.85
C ALA A 81 -1.64 0.42 -1.41
N GLY A 82 -2.59 -0.27 -0.80
CA GLY A 82 -2.43 -0.84 0.53
C GLY A 82 -2.19 -2.34 0.51
N TYR A 83 -1.48 -2.83 1.51
CA TYR A 83 -1.42 -4.22 1.89
C TYR A 83 -1.91 -4.34 3.32
N MET A 84 -2.98 -5.09 3.52
CA MET A 84 -3.53 -5.37 4.83
C MET A 84 -3.45 -6.87 5.09
N ASP A 85 -3.02 -7.26 6.28
CA ASP A 85 -3.14 -8.66 6.70
C ASP A 85 -4.64 -8.95 6.93
N PRO A 86 -5.25 -9.84 6.15
CA PRO A 86 -6.68 -10.11 6.27
C PRO A 86 -7.06 -10.84 7.57
N LYS A 87 -6.08 -11.29 8.34
CA LYS A 87 -6.35 -12.11 9.52
C LYS A 87 -6.76 -11.32 10.74
N ASP A 88 -6.32 -10.06 10.84
CA ASP A 88 -6.42 -9.33 12.09
C ASP A 88 -6.22 -7.83 11.86
N GLY A 89 -7.18 -7.03 12.24
CA GLY A 89 -7.02 -5.59 12.28
C GLY A 89 -8.31 -4.80 12.09
N LEU A 90 -8.30 -3.60 12.65
CA LEU A 90 -9.35 -2.61 12.48
C LEU A 90 -8.77 -1.31 11.97
N ILE A 91 -9.22 -0.92 10.80
CA ILE A 91 -8.95 0.39 10.20
C ILE A 91 -10.28 1.11 10.01
N VAL A 92 -10.32 2.37 10.40
CA VAL A 92 -11.45 3.27 10.12
C VAL A 92 -10.99 4.32 9.13
N ALA A 93 -11.65 4.40 8.00
CA ALA A 93 -11.36 5.35 6.94
C ALA A 93 -12.46 6.41 6.85
N TYR A 94 -12.05 7.66 6.68
CA TYR A 94 -12.91 8.78 6.38
C TYR A 94 -12.46 9.43 5.08
N ALA A 95 -13.40 9.76 4.22
CA ALA A 95 -13.15 10.52 3.00
C ALA A 95 -13.58 11.98 3.23
N HIS A 96 -12.79 12.92 2.74
CA HIS A 96 -13.09 14.35 2.78
C HIS A 96 -13.00 14.94 1.37
N GLY A 97 -14.10 15.51 0.91
CA GLY A 97 -14.19 16.07 -0.44
C GLY A 97 -15.64 16.09 -0.95
N PRO A 98 -15.82 16.09 -2.28
CA PRO A 98 -17.14 15.99 -2.91
C PRO A 98 -17.90 14.74 -2.45
N GLU A 99 -19.21 14.77 -2.61
CA GLU A 99 -20.15 13.80 -2.02
C GLU A 99 -19.91 12.33 -2.41
N SER A 100 -19.36 12.06 -3.61
CA SER A 100 -19.15 10.71 -4.09
C SER A 100 -17.69 10.29 -4.01
N PHE A 101 -17.41 9.21 -3.31
CA PHE A 101 -16.08 8.59 -3.24
C PHE A 101 -15.96 7.48 -4.29
N VAL A 102 -15.00 7.60 -5.18
CA VAL A 102 -14.74 6.62 -6.24
C VAL A 102 -13.25 6.25 -6.27
N ILE A 103 -12.96 4.98 -6.09
CA ILE A 103 -11.62 4.45 -6.33
C ILE A 103 -11.43 4.27 -7.84
N ARG A 104 -10.46 4.96 -8.43
CA ARG A 104 -10.18 4.87 -9.86
C ARG A 104 -8.84 4.21 -10.16
N PHE A 105 -8.86 3.37 -11.16
CA PHE A 105 -7.70 2.63 -11.67
C PHE A 105 -7.28 3.10 -13.07
N ASP A 106 -7.92 4.13 -13.60
CA ASP A 106 -7.77 4.61 -14.98
C ASP A 106 -7.81 6.15 -15.09
N GLU A 107 -7.58 6.86 -13.99
CA GLU A 107 -7.63 8.33 -13.94
C GLU A 107 -6.44 8.95 -14.69
N THR A 108 -6.71 9.55 -15.85
CA THR A 108 -5.67 10.06 -16.75
C THR A 108 -4.98 11.33 -16.26
N THR A 109 -5.62 12.08 -15.37
CA THR A 109 -5.09 13.34 -14.80
C THR A 109 -4.25 13.10 -13.55
N ALA A 110 -4.23 11.88 -13.04
CA ALA A 110 -3.44 11.55 -11.87
C ALA A 110 -1.94 11.59 -12.16
N PRO A 111 -1.13 12.03 -11.20
CA PRO A 111 0.31 11.79 -11.26
C PRO A 111 0.57 10.29 -11.43
N ASN A 112 1.50 9.94 -12.34
CA ASN A 112 1.82 8.53 -12.62
C ASN A 112 0.64 7.68 -13.14
N ALA A 113 -0.30 8.27 -13.87
CA ALA A 113 -1.48 7.59 -14.42
C ALA A 113 -1.17 6.26 -15.12
N LYS A 114 -0.01 6.15 -15.77
CA LYS A 114 0.44 4.92 -16.44
C LYS A 114 0.66 3.73 -15.49
N LEU A 115 0.82 3.99 -14.20
CA LEU A 115 1.01 2.95 -13.18
C LEU A 115 -0.31 2.49 -12.56
N LEU A 116 -1.40 3.22 -12.78
CA LEU A 116 -2.71 2.82 -12.28
C LEU A 116 -3.12 1.46 -12.84
N ASN A 117 -3.93 0.74 -12.09
CA ASN A 117 -4.37 -0.62 -12.41
C ASN A 117 -3.24 -1.68 -12.44
N THR A 118 -2.01 -1.32 -12.19
CA THR A 118 -0.94 -2.31 -12.05
C THR A 118 -0.92 -2.87 -10.63
N ASN A 119 -0.44 -4.10 -10.48
CA ASN A 119 -0.15 -4.71 -9.19
C ASN A 119 1.36 -4.71 -9.03
N PRO A 120 1.94 -3.63 -8.56
CA PRO A 120 3.37 -3.46 -8.56
C PRO A 120 4.01 -4.30 -7.46
N TRP A 121 5.15 -4.82 -7.80
CA TRP A 121 6.09 -5.38 -6.87
C TRP A 121 7.08 -4.28 -6.48
N VAL A 122 7.29 -4.09 -5.21
CA VAL A 122 8.34 -3.18 -4.74
C VAL A 122 9.51 -4.00 -4.26
N ASP A 123 10.66 -3.78 -4.87
CA ASP A 123 11.93 -4.33 -4.41
C ASP A 123 12.55 -3.37 -3.40
N PHE A 124 12.72 -3.86 -2.18
CA PHE A 124 13.32 -3.12 -1.07
C PHE A 124 14.74 -3.59 -0.74
N THR A 125 15.37 -4.37 -1.60
CA THR A 125 16.74 -4.88 -1.37
C THR A 125 17.82 -3.83 -1.58
N GLY A 126 17.54 -2.78 -2.37
CA GLY A 126 18.43 -1.65 -2.58
C GLY A 126 18.23 -0.52 -1.56
N PRO A 127 19.12 0.49 -1.57
CA PRO A 127 19.02 1.65 -0.69
C PRO A 127 17.77 2.52 -0.98
N VAL A 128 17.22 2.41 -2.17
CA VAL A 128 15.98 3.08 -2.59
C VAL A 128 15.00 2.01 -3.07
N PRO A 129 13.75 2.03 -2.58
CA PRO A 129 12.71 1.13 -3.08
C PRO A 129 12.48 1.35 -4.58
N THR A 130 12.43 0.29 -5.35
CA THR A 130 12.17 0.35 -6.80
C THR A 130 10.89 -0.41 -7.14
N LEU A 131 10.05 0.19 -7.98
CA LEU A 131 8.90 -0.49 -8.57
C LEU A 131 9.41 -1.51 -9.58
N ARG A 132 9.05 -2.77 -9.38
CA ARG A 132 9.17 -3.80 -10.41
C ARG A 132 7.78 -4.05 -10.97
N THR A 133 7.53 -3.60 -12.17
CA THR A 133 6.39 -4.09 -12.95
C THR A 133 6.58 -5.60 -13.15
N LYS A 134 5.54 -6.37 -12.89
CA LYS A 134 5.59 -7.82 -13.03
C LYS A 134 6.07 -8.18 -14.44
N VAL A 135 7.25 -8.76 -14.52
CA VAL A 135 7.64 -9.50 -15.72
C VAL A 135 6.87 -10.83 -15.65
N ASN A 136 6.04 -11.08 -16.64
CA ASN A 136 5.32 -12.35 -16.81
C ASN A 136 6.28 -13.52 -16.90
#